data_033bc2f45bf4058b97b001d56ee7e443
#
_entry.id   033bc2f45bf4058b97b001d56ee7e443
#
_cell.length_a   1.000
_cell.length_b   1.000
_cell.length_c   1.000
_cell.angle_alpha   90.00
_cell.angle_beta   90.00
_cell.angle_gamma   90.00
#
_symmetry.space_group_name_H-M   'P 1'
#
loop_
_entity.id
_entity.type
_entity.pdbx_description
1 polymer ?
#
loop_
_entity_poly.entity_id
_entity_poly.type
_entity_poly.pdbx_seq_one_letter_code
_entity_poly.pdbx_strand_id
1 'polypeptide(L)'
;MAQYQQNPTSEESAIVKREWWKIWEEDEPPQCNFVLMSWDTAFEKTQRADYSALTTWGVFYQDDDAGAPQANIILLNAFRERMEFPRLKKVAIEQYESWEPDSIIVEKKASGAPLIYEMRAMGIPVQ
;
A
#
# COMPACT_ATOMS: atom_id res chain seq x y z
N MET A 1 25.78 12.39 -5.57
CA MET A 1 25.35 12.42 -5.23
C MET A 1 24.60 12.66 -4.58
N ALA A 2 24.45 12.77 -4.39
CA ALA A 2 23.86 12.87 -3.75
C ALA A 2 23.15 13.26 -3.48
N GLN A 3 22.84 13.41 -3.76
CA GLN A 3 22.10 13.72 -3.27
C GLN A 3 20.98 13.64 -2.64
N TYR A 4 20.95 13.05 -2.27
CA TYR A 4 20.01 12.81 -1.21
C TYR A 4 20.42 13.39 0.06
N GLN A 5 20.70 14.53 -0.02
CA GLN A 5 20.75 15.20 1.20
C GLN A 5 19.38 15.39 1.66
N GLN A 6 19.01 14.61 2.61
CA GLN A 6 17.86 14.92 3.38
C GLN A 6 18.03 16.29 3.94
N ASN A 7 17.38 17.20 3.34
CA ASN A 7 17.26 18.52 3.88
C ASN A 7 16.54 18.41 5.24
N PRO A 8 17.14 18.86 6.36
CA PRO A 8 16.49 18.83 7.68
C PRO A 8 15.11 19.47 7.67
N THR A 9 14.90 20.48 6.85
CA THR A 9 13.60 21.14 6.66
C THR A 9 12.54 20.22 6.08
N SER A 10 12.89 19.22 5.27
CA SER A 10 11.91 18.29 4.73
C SER A 10 11.45 17.27 5.77
N GLU A 11 12.29 16.92 6.74
CA GLU A 11 11.89 16.07 7.86
C GLU A 11 11.00 16.82 8.84
N GLU A 12 11.28 18.09 9.10
CA GLU A 12 10.44 18.93 9.97
C GLU A 12 9.04 19.17 9.38
N SER A 13 8.94 19.26 8.06
CA SER A 13 7.68 19.47 7.35
C SER A 13 6.95 18.20 6.96
N ALA A 14 7.52 17.04 7.23
CA ALA A 14 6.90 15.76 6.90
C ALA A 14 5.61 15.55 7.70
N ILE A 15 4.53 15.15 7.00
CA ILE A 15 3.24 14.83 7.62
C ILE A 15 3.36 13.61 8.53
N VAL A 16 4.18 12.63 8.10
CA VAL A 16 4.49 11.44 8.90
C VAL A 16 5.97 11.50 9.25
N LYS A 17 6.27 11.58 10.53
CA LYS A 17 7.64 11.68 11.00
C LYS A 17 8.26 10.31 11.16
N ARG A 18 9.56 10.22 10.84
CA ARG A 18 10.32 8.97 10.94
C ARG A 18 10.26 8.37 12.36
N GLU A 19 10.31 9.19 13.37
CA GLU A 19 10.28 8.79 14.78
C GLU A 19 8.97 8.12 15.20
N TRP A 20 7.90 8.29 14.43
CA TRP A 20 6.61 7.63 14.68
C TRP A 20 6.59 6.18 14.23
N TRP A 21 7.50 5.79 13.34
CA TRP A 21 7.59 4.43 12.85
C TRP A 21 8.22 3.54 13.90
N LYS A 22 7.58 2.42 14.16
CA LYS A 22 8.12 1.35 15.00
C LYS A 22 8.38 0.13 14.13
N ILE A 23 9.40 -0.63 14.49
CA ILE A 23 9.72 -1.86 13.79
C ILE A 23 9.06 -3.02 14.53
N TRP A 24 8.38 -3.88 13.77
CA TRP A 24 7.87 -5.14 14.29
C TRP A 24 9.03 -6.09 14.47
N GLU A 25 9.22 -6.61 15.67
CA GLU A 25 10.41 -7.37 16.04
C GLU A 25 10.23 -8.89 15.96
N GLU A 26 9.00 -9.36 15.80
CA GLU A 26 8.70 -10.79 15.69
C GLU A 26 8.83 -11.27 14.23
N ASP A 27 9.12 -12.56 14.06
CA ASP A 27 9.33 -13.17 12.75
C ASP A 27 8.05 -13.19 11.91
N GLU A 28 6.90 -13.36 12.56
CA GLU A 28 5.61 -13.35 11.89
C GLU A 28 4.82 -12.09 12.21
N PRO A 29 4.04 -11.58 11.26
CA PRO A 29 3.20 -10.43 11.53
C PRO A 29 2.10 -10.77 12.54
N PRO A 30 1.52 -9.77 13.22
CA PRO A 30 0.41 -10.02 14.11
C PRO A 30 -0.82 -10.49 13.34
N GLN A 31 -1.71 -11.19 14.01
CA GLN A 31 -3.00 -11.51 13.44
C GLN A 31 -3.80 -10.22 13.25
N CYS A 32 -4.14 -9.93 12.00
CA CYS A 32 -4.83 -8.70 11.64
C CYS A 32 -6.34 -8.92 11.57
N ASN A 33 -7.08 -7.97 12.11
CA ASN A 33 -8.55 -7.97 12.06
C ASN A 33 -9.06 -7.46 10.72
N PHE A 34 -8.24 -6.67 10.02
CA PHE A 34 -8.58 -6.08 8.73
C PHE A 34 -7.32 -5.93 7.90
N VAL A 35 -7.39 -6.24 6.62
CA VAL A 35 -6.28 -6.06 5.67
C VAL A 35 -6.74 -5.12 4.57
N LEU A 36 -5.96 -4.06 4.36
CA LEU A 36 -6.20 -3.03 3.36
C LEU A 36 -5.05 -3.04 2.34
N MET A 37 -5.41 -3.00 1.09
CA MET A 37 -4.47 -2.88 -0.02
C MET A 37 -4.68 -1.54 -0.73
N SER A 38 -3.61 -0.81 -0.97
CA SER A 38 -3.66 0.51 -1.61
C SER A 38 -2.77 0.55 -2.84
N TRP A 39 -3.36 0.88 -3.99
CA TRP A 39 -2.67 1.02 -5.26
C TRP A 39 -2.55 2.48 -5.68
N ASP A 40 -1.34 2.89 -5.98
CA ASP A 40 -1.04 4.11 -6.73
C ASP A 40 -0.53 3.69 -8.10
N THR A 41 -1.40 3.78 -9.10
CA THR A 41 -1.10 3.29 -10.45
C THR A 41 -0.58 4.40 -11.33
N ALA A 42 0.43 4.06 -12.13
CA ALA A 42 0.95 4.93 -13.16
C ALA A 42 1.25 4.09 -14.38
N PHE A 43 0.55 4.34 -15.47
CA PHE A 43 0.96 3.89 -16.80
C PHE A 43 0.58 4.98 -17.80
N GLU A 44 1.54 5.39 -18.55
CA GLU A 44 1.33 6.31 -19.66
C GLU A 44 1.76 5.63 -20.96
N LYS A 45 1.12 6.04 -22.04
CA LYS A 45 1.51 5.61 -23.38
C LYS A 45 2.85 6.19 -23.83
N THR A 46 3.50 6.97 -22.99
CA THR A 46 4.77 7.59 -23.28
C THR A 46 5.93 6.71 -22.83
N GLN A 47 7.10 6.93 -23.41
CA GLN A 47 8.30 6.10 -23.26
C GLN A 47 8.89 6.01 -21.83
N ARG A 48 8.28 6.67 -20.86
CA ARG A 48 8.69 6.64 -19.47
C ARG A 48 7.49 6.35 -18.60
N ALA A 49 7.12 5.08 -18.52
CA ALA A 49 6.15 4.65 -17.53
C ALA A 49 6.70 4.92 -16.13
N ASP A 50 5.94 5.64 -15.32
CA ASP A 50 6.24 5.80 -13.91
C ASP A 50 5.99 4.50 -13.14
N TYR A 51 6.46 4.46 -11.90
CA TYR A 51 6.21 3.30 -11.05
C TYR A 51 4.75 3.21 -10.63
N SER A 52 4.17 2.02 -10.72
CA SER A 52 2.98 1.68 -9.96
C SER A 52 3.41 1.11 -8.61
N ALA A 53 2.77 1.54 -7.56
CA ALA A 53 3.12 1.15 -6.20
C ALA A 53 1.92 0.51 -5.50
N LEU A 54 2.21 -0.51 -4.73
CA LEU A 54 1.25 -1.20 -3.88
C LEU A 54 1.76 -1.19 -2.44
N THR A 55 0.88 -0.87 -1.52
CA THR A 55 1.11 -1.09 -0.10
C THR A 55 -0.01 -1.94 0.47
N THR A 56 0.36 -2.91 1.31
CA THR A 56 -0.59 -3.78 1.99
C THR A 56 -0.46 -3.58 3.48
N TRP A 57 -1.56 -3.25 4.12
CA TRP A 57 -1.61 -2.85 5.52
C TRP A 57 -2.52 -3.77 6.31
N GLY A 58 -2.10 -4.09 7.52
CA GLY A 58 -2.93 -4.81 8.47
C GLY A 58 -3.34 -3.92 9.63
N VAL A 59 -4.56 -4.09 10.10
CA VAL A 59 -5.05 -3.46 11.33
C VAL A 59 -5.15 -4.54 12.40
N PHE A 60 -4.54 -4.29 13.53
CA PHE A 60 -4.57 -5.20 14.67
C PHE A 60 -4.75 -4.42 15.97
N TYR A 61 -5.17 -5.09 17.02
CA TYR A 61 -5.43 -4.45 18.30
C TYR A 61 -4.46 -4.96 19.35
N GLN A 62 -3.92 -4.04 20.12
CA GLN A 62 -3.13 -4.33 21.32
C GLN A 62 -3.68 -3.51 22.46
N ASP A 63 -3.60 -4.05 23.66
CA ASP A 63 -3.99 -3.30 24.84
C ASP A 63 -2.96 -2.21 25.12
N ASP A 64 -3.44 -1.03 25.49
CA ASP A 64 -2.61 0.04 25.97
C ASP A 64 -2.15 -0.24 27.42
N ASP A 65 -1.38 0.68 28.03
CA ASP A 65 -0.88 0.54 29.38
C ASP A 65 -2.01 0.46 30.44
N ALA A 66 -3.21 0.92 30.09
CA ALA A 66 -4.40 0.83 30.94
C ALA A 66 -5.24 -0.43 30.70
N GLY A 67 -4.82 -1.30 29.77
CA GLY A 67 -5.54 -2.52 29.41
C GLY A 67 -6.70 -2.30 28.45
N ALA A 68 -6.80 -1.14 27.80
CA ALA A 68 -7.82 -0.85 26.79
C ALA A 68 -7.32 -1.21 25.39
N PRO A 69 -8.17 -1.84 24.54
CA PRO A 69 -7.76 -2.21 23.18
C PRO A 69 -7.52 -0.96 22.33
N GLN A 70 -6.36 -0.91 21.69
CA GLN A 70 -5.96 0.18 20.82
C GLN A 70 -5.66 -0.35 19.44
N ALA A 71 -6.21 0.30 18.42
CA ALA A 71 -5.95 -0.05 17.03
C ALA A 71 -4.55 0.38 16.60
N ASN A 72 -3.87 -0.52 15.95
CA ASN A 72 -2.55 -0.31 15.35
C ASN A 72 -2.58 -0.71 13.89
N ILE A 73 -1.69 -0.14 13.11
CA ILE A 73 -1.50 -0.52 11.71
C ILE A 73 -0.08 -1.01 11.50
N ILE A 74 0.06 -2.00 10.64
CA ILE A 74 1.35 -2.54 10.25
C ILE A 74 1.45 -2.62 8.74
N LEU A 75 2.59 -2.21 8.19
CA LEU A 75 2.88 -2.40 6.78
C LEU A 75 3.32 -3.86 6.57
N LEU A 76 2.47 -4.63 5.91
CA LEU A 76 2.71 -6.05 5.64
C LEU A 76 3.55 -6.27 4.39
N ASN A 77 3.35 -5.43 3.37
CA ASN A 77 4.06 -5.51 2.10
C ASN A 77 4.10 -4.16 1.42
N ALA A 78 5.21 -3.89 0.75
CA ALA A 78 5.36 -2.74 -0.12
C ALA A 78 6.06 -3.18 -1.40
N PHE A 79 5.52 -2.77 -2.54
CA PHE A 79 5.98 -3.21 -3.84
C PHE A 79 5.84 -2.05 -4.83
N ARG A 80 6.80 -1.90 -5.72
CA ARG A 80 6.70 -0.98 -6.85
C ARG A 80 7.39 -1.54 -8.07
N GLU A 81 6.80 -1.34 -9.22
CA GLU A 81 7.37 -1.74 -10.50
C GLU A 81 6.86 -0.83 -11.59
N ARG A 82 7.65 -0.64 -12.62
CA ARG A 82 7.18 -0.03 -13.86
C ARG A 82 6.47 -1.10 -14.67
N MET A 83 5.17 -0.92 -14.87
CA MET A 83 4.33 -1.93 -15.53
C MET A 83 3.41 -1.30 -16.54
N GLU A 84 3.23 -1.98 -17.67
CA GLU A 84 2.11 -1.74 -18.55
C GLU A 84 0.85 -2.39 -17.98
N PHE A 85 -0.31 -2.00 -18.50
CA PHE A 85 -1.60 -2.44 -17.95
C PHE A 85 -1.78 -3.96 -17.86
N PRO A 86 -1.41 -4.78 -18.86
CA PRO A 86 -1.56 -6.24 -18.76
C PRO A 86 -0.79 -6.83 -17.58
N ARG A 87 0.42 -6.33 -17.33
CA ARG A 87 1.25 -6.74 -16.20
C ARG A 87 0.67 -6.25 -14.88
N LEU A 88 0.23 -4.99 -14.84
CA LEU A 88 -0.40 -4.40 -13.65
C LEU A 88 -1.64 -5.20 -13.24
N LYS A 89 -2.50 -5.53 -14.19
CA LYS A 89 -3.69 -6.36 -13.94
C LYS A 89 -3.32 -7.72 -13.35
N LYS A 90 -2.34 -8.38 -13.95
CA LYS A 90 -1.87 -9.69 -13.48
C LYS A 90 -1.34 -9.61 -12.04
N VAL A 91 -0.47 -8.65 -11.77
CA VAL A 91 0.11 -8.45 -10.43
C VAL A 91 -0.98 -8.11 -9.41
N ALA A 92 -1.94 -7.26 -9.78
CA ALA A 92 -3.04 -6.90 -8.89
C ALA A 92 -3.87 -8.11 -8.48
N ILE A 93 -4.14 -9.02 -9.40
CA ILE A 93 -4.85 -10.27 -9.13
C ILE A 93 -4.02 -11.19 -8.22
N GLU A 94 -2.75 -11.39 -8.56
CA GLU A 94 -1.84 -12.22 -7.76
C GLU A 94 -1.70 -11.72 -6.32
N GLN A 95 -1.59 -10.40 -6.14
CA GLN A 95 -1.51 -9.79 -4.81
C GLN A 95 -2.83 -9.93 -4.04
N TYR A 96 -3.95 -9.76 -4.73
CA TYR A 96 -5.27 -9.98 -4.13
C TYR A 96 -5.42 -11.42 -3.62
N GLU A 97 -5.07 -12.39 -4.44
CA GLU A 97 -5.16 -13.80 -4.08
C GLU A 97 -4.20 -14.18 -2.94
N SER A 98 -3.03 -13.56 -2.91
CA SER A 98 -2.02 -13.82 -1.89
C SER A 98 -2.38 -13.25 -0.51
N TRP A 99 -2.92 -12.05 -0.48
CA TRP A 99 -3.18 -11.33 0.78
C TRP A 99 -4.62 -11.39 1.24
N GLU A 100 -5.55 -11.72 0.36
CA GLU A 100 -7.00 -11.77 0.63
C GLU A 100 -7.48 -10.54 1.39
N PRO A 101 -7.23 -9.31 0.86
CA PRO A 101 -7.57 -8.10 1.59
C PRO A 101 -9.08 -7.92 1.74
N ASP A 102 -9.48 -7.30 2.84
CA ASP A 102 -10.88 -6.94 3.09
C ASP A 102 -11.31 -5.75 2.25
N SER A 103 -10.38 -4.88 1.91
CA SER A 103 -10.64 -3.72 1.06
C SER A 103 -9.44 -3.40 0.18
N ILE A 104 -9.73 -2.91 -1.01
CA ILE A 104 -8.72 -2.41 -1.95
C ILE A 104 -9.07 -0.99 -2.33
N ILE A 105 -8.10 -0.10 -2.19
CA ILE A 105 -8.20 1.29 -2.62
C ILE A 105 -7.34 1.46 -3.85
N VAL A 106 -7.89 2.06 -4.89
CA VAL A 106 -7.16 2.47 -6.09
C VAL A 106 -7.40 3.94 -6.32
N GLU A 107 -6.33 4.72 -6.40
CA GLU A 107 -6.46 6.15 -6.66
C GLU A 107 -7.12 6.37 -8.03
N LYS A 108 -8.17 7.18 -8.04
CA LYS A 108 -8.95 7.44 -9.25
C LYS A 108 -8.25 8.44 -10.17
N LYS A 109 -7.18 8.00 -10.77
CA LYS A 109 -6.49 8.68 -11.87
C LYS A 109 -6.87 8.01 -13.19
N ALA A 110 -6.51 8.62 -14.29
CA ALA A 110 -6.69 8.03 -15.63
C ALA A 110 -6.09 6.61 -15.72
N SER A 111 -4.96 6.38 -15.06
CA SER A 111 -4.28 5.07 -15.03
C SER A 111 -4.95 4.05 -14.10
N GLY A 112 -5.66 4.49 -13.07
CA GLY A 112 -6.34 3.60 -12.13
C GLY A 112 -7.71 3.15 -12.59
N ALA A 113 -8.38 3.95 -13.43
CA ALA A 113 -9.75 3.67 -13.85
C ALA A 113 -9.92 2.32 -14.58
N PRO A 114 -9.05 1.94 -15.53
CA PRO A 114 -9.14 0.61 -16.15
C PRO A 114 -8.93 -0.52 -15.16
N LEU A 115 -8.01 -0.37 -14.20
CA LEU A 115 -7.78 -1.39 -13.19
C LEU A 115 -8.99 -1.56 -12.29
N ILE A 116 -9.59 -0.47 -11.83
CA ILE A 116 -10.83 -0.49 -11.03
C ILE A 116 -11.93 -1.24 -11.78
N TYR A 117 -12.14 -0.92 -13.06
CA TYR A 117 -13.16 -1.56 -13.88
C TYR A 117 -12.95 -3.06 -13.98
N GLU A 118 -11.73 -3.49 -14.32
CA GLU A 118 -11.42 -4.91 -14.50
C GLU A 118 -11.54 -5.68 -13.19
N MET A 119 -11.05 -5.14 -12.09
CA MET A 119 -11.13 -5.79 -10.78
C MET A 119 -12.58 -5.92 -10.32
N ARG A 120 -13.40 -4.88 -10.49
CA ARG A 120 -14.83 -4.94 -10.15
C ARG A 120 -15.58 -5.94 -11.00
N ALA A 121 -15.25 -6.05 -12.29
CA ALA A 121 -15.84 -7.04 -13.18
C ALA A 121 -15.54 -8.48 -12.74
N MET A 122 -14.46 -8.69 -12.01
CA MET A 122 -14.08 -9.97 -11.43
C MET A 122 -14.65 -10.21 -10.04
N GLY A 123 -15.46 -9.29 -9.52
CA GLY A 123 -16.02 -9.39 -8.18
C GLY A 123 -15.08 -9.00 -7.05
N ILE A 124 -13.96 -8.36 -7.36
CA ILE A 124 -13.00 -7.91 -6.35
C ILE A 124 -13.49 -6.61 -5.69
N PRO A 125 -13.45 -6.52 -4.33
CA PRO A 125 -14.00 -5.37 -3.62
C PRO A 125 -13.08 -4.15 -3.68
N VAL A 126 -13.19 -3.36 -4.74
CA VAL A 126 -12.40 -2.13 -4.95
C VAL A 126 -13.22 -0.90 -4.60
N GLN A 127 -12.64 -0.07 -3.73
CA GLN A 127 -13.19 1.22 -3.34
C GLN A 127 -12.73 2.35 -4.27
#